data_2790ad5b3832dca65e8d451e4828fa6f
#
_entry.id   2790ad5b3832dca65e8d451e4828fa6f
#
_cell.length_a   1.000
_cell.length_b   1.000
_cell.length_c   1.000
_cell.angle_alpha   90.00
_cell.angle_beta   90.00
_cell.angle_gamma   90.00
#
_symmetry.space_group_name_H-M   'P 1'
#
loop_
_entity.id
_entity.type
_entity.pdbx_description
1 polymer ?
#
loop_
_entity_poly.entity_id
_entity_poly.type
_entity_poly.pdbx_seq_one_letter_code
_entity_poly.pdbx_strand_id
1 'polypeptide(L)'
;MNKFMRYCSFRFAALCVAVLFVFQLGYAGMSDVDTIKTRLGPYALNIPEVNSLEGKAPFWIEMIPGMDSGAKSTNIIFSLEEVAAEIPRLDPETELLGTLHYVTEQEYNAYRHHSFGVDLWYGRGAHKHKTFEPWEGTGLYRAFYARHHKKVFWEVARMLPNPDRPPPDDIQDFFVANCSGDFDAGKSSCSTFVLFDRLLVEFDVQEPHLLRIKEIRKFIQEKVTSWIVSE
;
A
#
# COMPACT_ATOMS: atom_id res chain seq x y z
N MET A 1 23.16 18.97 62.58
CA MET A 1 22.16 18.15 61.86
C MET A 1 21.12 19.11 61.24
N ASN A 2 21.28 19.70 60.06
CA ASN A 2 20.23 20.44 59.36
C ASN A 2 20.67 21.09 58.02
N LYS A 3 21.91 20.89 57.54
CA LYS A 3 22.33 21.42 56.23
C LYS A 3 22.18 20.38 55.09
N PHE A 4 22.14 19.11 55.40
CA PHE A 4 22.05 18.04 54.38
C PHE A 4 20.62 17.85 53.83
N MET A 5 19.59 18.15 54.64
CA MET A 5 18.19 17.99 54.25
C MET A 5 17.70 19.09 53.24
N ARG A 6 18.31 20.25 53.25
CA ARG A 6 17.93 21.35 52.31
C ARG A 6 18.48 21.17 50.91
N TYR A 7 19.58 20.43 50.73
CA TYR A 7 20.17 20.19 49.42
C TYR A 7 19.46 19.08 48.61
N CYS A 8 18.84 18.09 49.29
CA CYS A 8 18.06 17.07 48.58
C CYS A 8 16.74 17.58 48.02
N SER A 9 16.06 18.48 48.76
CA SER A 9 14.76 19.01 48.31
C SER A 9 14.87 19.92 47.07
N PHE A 10 15.98 20.66 46.94
CA PHE A 10 16.18 21.55 45.78
C PHE A 10 16.52 20.78 44.50
N ARG A 11 17.26 19.67 44.59
CA ARG A 11 17.58 18.85 43.41
C ARG A 11 16.40 18.04 42.92
N PHE A 12 15.52 17.61 43.83
CA PHE A 12 14.29 16.90 43.46
C PHE A 12 13.28 17.83 42.78
N ALA A 13 13.12 19.06 43.28
CA ALA A 13 12.23 20.05 42.64
C ALA A 13 12.74 20.48 41.25
N ALA A 14 14.06 20.65 41.07
CA ALA A 14 14.65 20.99 39.77
C ALA A 14 14.51 19.83 38.77
N LEU A 15 14.59 18.57 39.21
CA LEU A 15 14.41 17.41 38.33
C LEU A 15 12.94 17.27 37.88
N CYS A 16 11.98 17.47 38.77
CA CYS A 16 10.56 17.44 38.43
C CYS A 16 10.15 18.55 37.46
N VAL A 17 10.71 19.76 37.63
CA VAL A 17 10.46 20.87 36.70
C VAL A 17 11.07 20.60 35.33
N ALA A 18 12.28 20.03 35.26
CA ALA A 18 12.92 19.65 34.00
C ALA A 18 12.14 18.55 33.26
N VAL A 19 11.62 17.55 33.97
CA VAL A 19 10.80 16.47 33.38
C VAL A 19 9.47 17.03 32.88
N LEU A 20 8.82 17.94 33.61
CA LEU A 20 7.60 18.58 33.16
C LEU A 20 7.82 19.50 31.94
N PHE A 21 8.99 20.17 31.85
CA PHE A 21 9.34 20.99 30.69
C PHE A 21 9.63 20.14 29.44
N VAL A 22 10.27 18.97 29.59
CA VAL A 22 10.49 18.04 28.49
C VAL A 22 9.17 17.42 28.03
N PHE A 23 8.23 17.14 28.93
CA PHE A 23 6.88 16.69 28.56
C PHE A 23 6.07 17.79 27.86
N GLN A 24 6.19 19.06 28.28
CA GLN A 24 5.49 20.15 27.61
C GLN A 24 6.10 20.52 26.27
N LEU A 25 7.41 20.39 26.08
CA LEU A 25 8.07 20.60 24.80
C LEU A 25 7.82 19.42 23.82
N GLY A 26 7.59 18.21 24.34
CA GLY A 26 7.18 17.06 23.52
C GLY A 26 5.72 17.15 23.04
N TYR A 27 4.85 17.88 23.78
CA TYR A 27 3.45 18.08 23.37
C TYR A 27 3.24 19.30 22.49
N ALA A 28 4.14 20.29 22.52
CA ALA A 28 4.04 21.50 21.69
C ALA A 28 4.53 21.31 20.23
N GLY A 29 4.97 20.10 19.88
CA GLY A 29 5.47 19.76 18.54
C GLY A 29 4.54 18.90 17.70
N MET A 30 3.31 18.59 18.16
CA MET A 30 2.26 18.14 17.25
C MET A 30 1.71 19.38 16.53
N SER A 31 2.41 19.81 15.46
CA SER A 31 1.80 20.64 14.45
C SER A 31 0.50 19.96 14.05
N ASP A 32 -0.61 20.69 14.06
CA ASP A 32 -1.83 20.25 13.38
C ASP A 32 -1.41 19.90 11.96
N VAL A 33 -1.29 18.61 11.68
CA VAL A 33 -1.03 18.15 10.33
C VAL A 33 -2.30 18.49 9.59
N ASP A 34 -2.21 19.41 8.65
CA ASP A 34 -3.34 19.75 7.81
C ASP A 34 -3.88 18.46 7.19
N THR A 35 -5.19 18.24 7.38
CA THR A 35 -5.85 17.01 6.91
C THR A 35 -6.97 17.36 5.96
N ILE A 36 -7.07 16.55 4.91
CA ILE A 36 -8.19 16.60 3.97
C ILE A 36 -9.26 15.65 4.48
N LYS A 37 -10.44 16.20 4.78
CA LYS A 37 -11.60 15.42 5.19
C LYS A 37 -12.32 14.92 3.96
N THR A 38 -12.40 13.62 3.79
CA THR A 38 -13.13 13.00 2.68
C THR A 38 -14.02 11.88 3.19
N ARG A 39 -14.96 11.43 2.36
CA ARG A 39 -15.84 10.31 2.68
C ARG A 39 -15.84 9.31 1.53
N LEU A 40 -15.50 8.06 1.85
CA LEU A 40 -15.54 6.95 0.92
C LEU A 40 -16.54 5.91 1.41
N GLY A 41 -17.70 5.83 0.78
CA GLY A 41 -18.79 4.98 1.24
C GLY A 41 -19.20 5.31 2.70
N PRO A 42 -19.18 4.34 3.62
CA PRO A 42 -19.50 4.57 5.04
C PRO A 42 -18.34 5.20 5.82
N TYR A 43 -17.10 5.23 5.28
CA TYR A 43 -15.93 5.69 6.00
C TYR A 43 -15.77 7.22 5.89
N ALA A 44 -15.63 7.88 7.04
CA ALA A 44 -15.10 9.23 7.12
C ALA A 44 -13.57 9.12 7.31
N LEU A 45 -12.80 9.86 6.50
CA LEU A 45 -11.35 9.80 6.49
C LEU A 45 -10.76 11.19 6.74
N ASN A 46 -9.73 11.25 7.57
CA ASN A 46 -8.85 12.41 7.74
C ASN A 46 -7.49 12.06 7.11
N ILE A 47 -7.34 12.35 5.83
CA ILE A 47 -6.10 12.07 5.10
C ILE A 47 -5.13 13.23 5.33
N PRO A 48 -3.90 13.01 5.82
CA PRO A 48 -2.90 14.07 5.89
C PRO A 48 -2.70 14.71 4.52
N GLU A 49 -2.59 16.03 4.45
CA GLU A 49 -2.45 16.75 3.17
C GLU A 49 -1.24 16.27 2.37
N VAL A 50 -0.15 15.88 3.05
CA VAL A 50 1.04 15.31 2.43
C VAL A 50 0.79 13.98 1.73
N ASN A 51 -0.25 13.25 2.13
CA ASN A 51 -0.64 11.95 1.56
C ASN A 51 -1.79 12.06 0.56
N SER A 52 -2.28 13.26 0.28
CA SER A 52 -3.35 13.49 -0.70
C SER A 52 -2.80 14.05 -2.00
N LEU A 53 -3.28 13.50 -3.11
CA LEU A 53 -3.03 14.03 -4.46
C LEU A 53 -4.17 14.93 -4.95
N GLU A 54 -5.13 15.31 -4.11
CA GLU A 54 -6.19 16.25 -4.53
C GLU A 54 -5.56 17.54 -5.06
N GLY A 55 -5.86 17.87 -6.32
CA GLY A 55 -5.26 19.00 -7.04
C GLY A 55 -3.84 18.76 -7.57
N LYS A 56 -3.23 17.58 -7.29
CA LYS A 56 -1.92 17.17 -7.83
C LYS A 56 -2.01 16.00 -8.80
N ALA A 57 -3.24 15.47 -9.03
CA ALA A 57 -3.43 14.34 -9.93
C ALA A 57 -2.87 14.67 -11.32
N PRO A 58 -1.98 13.83 -11.88
CA PRO A 58 -1.56 13.99 -13.25
C PRO A 58 -2.79 13.95 -14.17
N PHE A 59 -2.86 14.85 -15.15
CA PHE A 59 -4.01 15.03 -16.04
C PHE A 59 -4.46 13.73 -16.78
N TRP A 60 -3.59 12.75 -16.88
CA TRP A 60 -3.89 11.45 -17.51
C TRP A 60 -4.82 10.55 -16.68
N ILE A 61 -4.96 10.80 -15.36
CA ILE A 61 -5.92 10.08 -14.50
C ILE A 61 -7.35 10.47 -14.88
N GLU A 62 -7.58 11.73 -15.29
CA GLU A 62 -8.89 12.20 -15.77
C GLU A 62 -9.30 11.61 -17.12
N MET A 63 -8.35 11.00 -17.85
CA MET A 63 -8.58 10.45 -19.19
C MET A 63 -9.01 8.97 -19.19
N ILE A 64 -9.07 8.31 -18.07
CA ILE A 64 -9.50 6.91 -18.00
C ILE A 64 -11.03 6.87 -17.91
N PRO A 65 -11.73 6.41 -18.99
CA PRO A 65 -13.20 6.31 -18.95
C PRO A 65 -13.63 5.35 -17.84
N GLY A 66 -14.49 5.84 -16.93
CA GLY A 66 -15.02 5.06 -15.80
C GLY A 66 -14.38 5.35 -14.45
N MET A 67 -13.32 6.17 -14.40
CA MET A 67 -12.85 6.80 -13.17
C MET A 67 -13.65 8.08 -12.87
N ASP A 68 -14.97 7.98 -12.99
CA ASP A 68 -15.83 9.11 -12.61
C ASP A 68 -15.76 9.25 -11.08
N SER A 69 -15.14 10.34 -10.65
CA SER A 69 -14.73 10.65 -9.28
C SER A 69 -15.90 10.98 -8.34
N GLY A 70 -17.04 10.45 -8.59
CA GLY A 70 -18.13 10.50 -7.63
C GLY A 70 -17.77 9.68 -6.40
N ALA A 71 -17.37 10.31 -5.30
CA ALA A 71 -17.39 9.84 -3.90
C ALA A 71 -16.96 8.37 -3.59
N LYS A 72 -16.35 7.64 -4.54
CA LYS A 72 -15.94 6.24 -4.38
C LYS A 72 -14.43 6.03 -4.36
N SER A 73 -13.64 7.03 -4.76
CA SER A 73 -12.18 6.94 -4.80
C SER A 73 -11.50 8.26 -4.48
N THR A 74 -10.27 8.18 -4.00
CA THR A 74 -9.36 9.31 -3.81
C THR A 74 -7.94 8.85 -4.12
N ASN A 75 -7.13 9.76 -4.68
CA ASN A 75 -5.74 9.48 -4.97
C ASN A 75 -4.89 9.79 -3.75
N ILE A 76 -3.99 8.88 -3.42
CA ILE A 76 -3.12 8.96 -2.25
C ILE A 76 -1.66 8.76 -2.66
N ILE A 77 -0.77 9.36 -1.89
CA ILE A 77 0.67 9.22 -2.02
C ILE A 77 1.29 8.91 -0.67
N PHE A 78 2.28 8.04 -0.65
CA PHE A 78 3.16 7.85 0.49
C PHE A 78 4.55 8.32 0.09
N SER A 79 5.09 9.29 0.83
CA SER A 79 6.39 9.89 0.52
C SER A 79 7.53 8.88 0.69
N LEU A 80 8.64 9.16 0.03
CA LEU A 80 9.88 8.39 0.16
C LEU A 80 10.32 8.23 1.62
N GLU A 81 10.26 9.31 2.40
CA GLU A 81 10.65 9.30 3.82
C GLU A 81 9.75 8.39 4.64
N GLU A 82 8.42 8.45 4.42
CA GLU A 82 7.44 7.64 5.13
C GLU A 82 7.66 6.15 4.85
N VAL A 83 7.82 5.82 3.57
CA VAL A 83 8.03 4.43 3.13
C VAL A 83 9.37 3.91 3.65
N ALA A 84 10.44 4.68 3.54
CA ALA A 84 11.77 4.27 4.00
C ALA A 84 11.86 4.12 5.52
N ALA A 85 11.12 4.92 6.28
CA ALA A 85 11.08 4.84 7.74
C ALA A 85 10.44 3.52 8.22
N GLU A 86 9.37 3.07 7.55
CA GLU A 86 8.60 1.89 7.97
C GLU A 86 9.08 0.60 7.27
N ILE A 87 9.65 0.71 6.08
CA ILE A 87 10.14 -0.43 5.29
C ILE A 87 11.63 -0.25 4.98
N PRO A 88 12.52 -0.50 5.94
CA PRO A 88 13.95 -0.36 5.73
C PRO A 88 14.46 -1.22 4.57
N ARG A 89 15.35 -0.70 3.75
CA ARG A 89 15.93 -1.33 2.55
C ARG A 89 15.00 -1.36 1.33
N LEU A 90 13.87 -0.68 1.33
CA LEU A 90 13.25 -0.29 0.07
C LEU A 90 14.14 0.78 -0.57
N ASP A 91 14.15 0.81 -1.92
CA ASP A 91 14.89 1.85 -2.62
C ASP A 91 14.40 3.23 -2.12
N PRO A 92 15.32 4.12 -1.67
CA PRO A 92 14.93 5.43 -1.16
C PRO A 92 14.29 6.35 -2.21
N GLU A 93 14.29 5.97 -3.49
CA GLU A 93 13.61 6.70 -4.56
C GLU A 93 12.18 6.19 -4.83
N THR A 94 11.64 5.30 -3.98
CA THR A 94 10.32 4.69 -4.19
C THR A 94 9.22 5.49 -3.51
N GLU A 95 8.54 6.33 -4.26
CA GLU A 95 7.21 6.82 -3.88
C GLU A 95 6.17 5.76 -4.18
N LEU A 96 5.20 5.59 -3.27
CA LEU A 96 4.03 4.77 -3.51
C LEU A 96 2.86 5.67 -3.89
N LEU A 97 2.50 5.62 -5.15
CA LEU A 97 1.31 6.29 -5.68
C LEU A 97 0.18 5.27 -5.75
N GLY A 98 -0.97 5.64 -5.27
CA GLY A 98 -2.12 4.75 -5.27
C GLY A 98 -3.45 5.46 -5.35
N THR A 99 -4.48 4.65 -5.58
CA THR A 99 -5.87 5.09 -5.53
C THR A 99 -6.60 4.26 -4.48
N LEU A 100 -7.19 4.95 -3.53
CA LEU A 100 -8.01 4.36 -2.48
C LEU A 100 -9.47 4.38 -2.93
N HIS A 101 -10.10 3.22 -2.95
CA HIS A 101 -11.49 3.03 -3.33
C HIS A 101 -12.31 2.43 -2.19
N TYR A 102 -13.58 2.82 -2.11
CA TYR A 102 -14.58 2.03 -1.41
C TYR A 102 -15.20 1.03 -2.39
N VAL A 103 -15.19 -0.24 -2.03
CA VAL A 103 -15.84 -1.30 -2.79
C VAL A 103 -17.11 -1.79 -2.07
N THR A 104 -18.20 -1.89 -2.81
CA THR A 104 -19.45 -2.49 -2.30
C THR A 104 -19.22 -3.97 -1.99
N GLU A 105 -20.12 -4.59 -1.25
CA GLU A 105 -20.05 -6.02 -0.97
C GLU A 105 -20.05 -6.87 -2.25
N GLN A 106 -20.81 -6.44 -3.25
CA GLN A 106 -20.83 -7.12 -4.56
C GLN A 106 -19.48 -6.99 -5.27
N GLU A 107 -18.88 -5.79 -5.29
CA GLU A 107 -17.57 -5.55 -5.88
C GLU A 107 -16.49 -6.30 -5.09
N TYR A 108 -16.55 -6.31 -3.76
CA TYR A 108 -15.65 -7.07 -2.91
C TYR A 108 -15.66 -8.56 -3.24
N ASN A 109 -16.85 -9.13 -3.37
CA ASN A 109 -17.04 -10.52 -3.76
C ASN A 109 -16.57 -10.77 -5.20
N ALA A 110 -16.80 -9.83 -6.12
CA ALA A 110 -16.29 -9.89 -7.48
C ALA A 110 -14.77 -9.86 -7.51
N TYR A 111 -14.13 -8.99 -6.71
CA TYR A 111 -12.67 -8.98 -6.56
C TYR A 111 -12.12 -10.31 -6.05
N ARG A 112 -12.79 -10.95 -5.09
CA ARG A 112 -12.39 -12.26 -4.56
C ARG A 112 -12.59 -13.41 -5.54
N HIS A 113 -13.62 -13.37 -6.39
CA HIS A 113 -14.04 -14.50 -7.22
C HIS A 113 -13.83 -14.29 -8.73
N HIS A 114 -13.66 -13.05 -9.19
CA HIS A 114 -13.52 -12.70 -10.61
C HIS A 114 -12.36 -11.74 -10.85
N SER A 115 -11.47 -11.58 -9.87
CA SER A 115 -10.29 -10.74 -10.03
C SER A 115 -9.33 -11.35 -11.06
N PHE A 116 -8.46 -10.51 -11.57
CA PHE A 116 -7.38 -10.90 -12.46
C PHE A 116 -6.56 -12.11 -11.93
N GLY A 117 -6.37 -12.17 -10.61
CA GLY A 117 -5.70 -13.29 -9.96
C GLY A 117 -6.48 -14.60 -10.05
N VAL A 118 -7.82 -14.56 -9.96
CA VAL A 118 -8.68 -15.75 -10.11
C VAL A 118 -8.66 -16.26 -11.54
N ASP A 119 -8.68 -15.38 -12.52
CA ASP A 119 -8.56 -15.77 -13.93
C ASP A 119 -7.19 -16.37 -14.25
N LEU A 120 -6.13 -15.82 -13.65
CA LEU A 120 -4.79 -16.40 -13.74
C LEU A 120 -4.72 -17.80 -13.10
N TRP A 121 -5.37 -17.99 -11.94
CA TRP A 121 -5.43 -19.28 -11.26
C TRP A 121 -6.07 -20.38 -12.11
N TYR A 122 -7.18 -20.06 -12.76
CA TYR A 122 -7.91 -21.03 -13.59
C TYR A 122 -7.44 -21.05 -15.06
N GLY A 123 -6.46 -20.21 -15.44
CA GLY A 123 -6.02 -20.09 -16.82
C GLY A 123 -7.14 -19.66 -17.76
N ARG A 124 -7.98 -18.71 -17.35
CA ARG A 124 -9.13 -18.21 -18.13
C ARG A 124 -8.75 -17.03 -19.03
N GLY A 125 -9.53 -16.82 -20.07
CA GLY A 125 -9.38 -15.67 -20.96
C GLY A 125 -7.98 -15.54 -21.52
N ALA A 126 -7.36 -14.39 -21.32
CA ALA A 126 -6.00 -14.08 -21.74
C ALA A 126 -4.92 -14.97 -21.07
N HIS A 127 -5.23 -15.54 -19.90
CA HIS A 127 -4.27 -16.33 -19.11
C HIS A 127 -4.16 -17.79 -19.57
N LYS A 128 -5.00 -18.24 -20.51
CA LYS A 128 -5.06 -19.63 -20.99
C LYS A 128 -3.73 -20.21 -21.50
N HIS A 129 -2.83 -19.37 -21.95
CA HIS A 129 -1.57 -19.77 -22.59
C HIS A 129 -0.35 -19.18 -21.88
N LYS A 130 -0.43 -18.91 -20.59
CA LYS A 130 0.71 -18.40 -19.85
C LYS A 130 1.63 -19.55 -19.41
N THR A 131 2.93 -19.23 -19.45
CA THR A 131 3.98 -20.09 -18.93
C THR A 131 4.49 -19.50 -17.64
N PHE A 132 4.53 -20.30 -16.58
CA PHE A 132 5.08 -19.91 -15.28
C PHE A 132 6.55 -20.25 -15.21
N GLU A 133 7.39 -19.25 -15.00
CA GLU A 133 8.82 -19.38 -14.79
C GLU A 133 9.15 -19.03 -13.32
N PRO A 134 9.95 -19.84 -12.61
CA PRO A 134 10.37 -19.48 -11.26
C PRO A 134 11.24 -18.21 -11.31
N TRP A 135 11.00 -17.31 -10.38
CA TRP A 135 11.88 -16.18 -10.14
C TRP A 135 12.92 -16.62 -9.10
N GLU A 136 14.08 -17.02 -9.62
CA GLU A 136 15.11 -17.68 -8.82
C GLU A 136 15.48 -16.89 -7.55
N GLY A 137 15.62 -17.62 -6.44
CA GLY A 137 16.01 -17.07 -5.13
C GLY A 137 14.91 -16.30 -4.39
N THR A 138 13.71 -16.13 -4.97
CA THR A 138 12.66 -15.29 -4.40
C THR A 138 11.45 -16.06 -3.85
N GLY A 139 11.23 -17.28 -4.32
CA GLY A 139 10.02 -18.06 -4.04
C GLY A 139 8.79 -17.56 -4.79
N LEU A 140 8.97 -16.68 -5.78
CA LEU A 140 7.92 -16.17 -6.65
C LEU A 140 7.99 -16.80 -8.04
N TYR A 141 6.93 -16.65 -8.80
CA TYR A 141 6.82 -17.09 -10.19
C TYR A 141 6.40 -15.92 -11.07
N ARG A 142 6.94 -15.84 -12.27
CA ARG A 142 6.51 -14.92 -13.33
C ARG A 142 5.70 -15.68 -14.34
N ALA A 143 4.55 -15.18 -14.72
CA ALA A 143 3.66 -15.77 -15.70
C ALA A 143 3.68 -14.97 -17.01
N PHE A 144 4.28 -15.51 -18.04
CA PHE A 144 4.44 -14.86 -19.34
C PHE A 144 3.47 -15.42 -20.39
N TYR A 145 3.08 -14.58 -21.34
CA TYR A 145 2.34 -15.02 -22.51
C TYR A 145 3.25 -15.81 -23.44
N ALA A 146 2.94 -17.08 -23.68
CA ALA A 146 3.75 -17.99 -24.49
C ALA A 146 3.96 -17.54 -25.96
N ARG A 147 3.14 -16.61 -26.46
CA ARG A 147 3.14 -16.17 -27.86
C ARG A 147 3.85 -14.84 -28.12
N HIS A 148 4.30 -14.14 -27.09
CA HIS A 148 4.98 -12.87 -27.25
C HIS A 148 6.50 -13.04 -27.21
N HIS A 149 7.17 -12.71 -28.32
CA HIS A 149 8.64 -12.69 -28.40
C HIS A 149 9.29 -11.65 -27.47
N LYS A 150 8.52 -10.62 -27.05
CA LYS A 150 8.95 -9.64 -26.06
C LYS A 150 8.13 -9.81 -24.81
N LYS A 151 8.80 -9.95 -23.67
CA LYS A 151 8.18 -10.01 -22.34
C LYS A 151 7.83 -8.58 -21.90
N VAL A 152 6.73 -8.02 -22.44
CA VAL A 152 6.28 -6.65 -22.13
C VAL A 152 5.17 -6.60 -21.07
N PHE A 153 4.49 -7.74 -20.87
CA PHE A 153 3.46 -7.92 -19.84
C PHE A 153 3.62 -9.29 -19.18
N TRP A 154 3.63 -9.32 -17.87
CA TRP A 154 3.65 -10.55 -17.10
C TRP A 154 2.96 -10.36 -15.75
N GLU A 155 2.52 -11.44 -15.15
CA GLU A 155 2.06 -11.44 -13.78
C GLU A 155 3.10 -12.07 -12.86
N VAL A 156 3.00 -11.71 -11.59
CA VAL A 156 3.81 -12.31 -10.52
C VAL A 156 2.88 -13.04 -9.55
N ALA A 157 3.22 -14.29 -9.24
CA ALA A 157 2.47 -15.15 -8.35
C ALA A 157 3.38 -15.77 -7.28
N ARG A 158 2.79 -16.18 -6.13
CA ARG A 158 3.53 -16.82 -5.04
C ARG A 158 3.66 -18.33 -5.20
N MET A 159 2.79 -18.93 -5.99
CA MET A 159 2.78 -20.38 -6.22
C MET A 159 2.29 -20.68 -7.63
N LEU A 160 2.51 -21.90 -8.07
CA LEU A 160 1.92 -22.39 -9.31
C LEU A 160 0.42 -22.56 -9.13
N PRO A 161 -0.41 -22.17 -10.12
CA PRO A 161 -1.84 -22.40 -10.06
C PRO A 161 -2.15 -23.90 -10.13
N ASN A 162 -3.23 -24.29 -9.46
CA ASN A 162 -3.81 -25.62 -9.59
C ASN A 162 -5.30 -25.49 -9.93
N PRO A 163 -5.66 -25.50 -11.22
CA PRO A 163 -7.04 -25.26 -11.66
C PRO A 163 -8.05 -26.31 -11.17
N ASP A 164 -7.59 -27.47 -10.69
CA ASP A 164 -8.42 -28.52 -10.13
C ASP A 164 -8.83 -28.22 -8.67
N ARG A 165 -8.30 -27.17 -8.09
CA ARG A 165 -8.61 -26.72 -6.73
C ARG A 165 -9.09 -25.26 -6.74
N PRO A 166 -9.89 -24.85 -5.76
CA PRO A 166 -10.19 -23.44 -5.61
C PRO A 166 -8.92 -22.63 -5.30
N PRO A 167 -8.86 -21.36 -5.73
CA PRO A 167 -7.79 -20.46 -5.31
C PRO A 167 -7.79 -20.28 -3.79
N PRO A 168 -6.72 -19.74 -3.21
CA PRO A 168 -6.71 -19.33 -1.80
C PRO A 168 -7.91 -18.42 -1.48
N ASP A 169 -8.40 -18.47 -0.25
CA ASP A 169 -9.53 -17.65 0.21
C ASP A 169 -9.21 -16.15 0.06
N ASP A 170 -7.98 -15.76 0.34
CA ASP A 170 -7.45 -14.46 -0.06
C ASP A 170 -6.61 -14.61 -1.33
N ILE A 171 -7.11 -14.07 -2.44
CA ILE A 171 -6.39 -14.12 -3.72
C ILE A 171 -5.01 -13.46 -3.66
N GLN A 172 -4.77 -12.56 -2.70
CA GLN A 172 -3.48 -11.92 -2.49
C GLN A 172 -2.40 -12.92 -1.99
N ASP A 173 -2.80 -14.07 -1.48
CA ASP A 173 -1.88 -15.16 -1.13
C ASP A 173 -1.32 -15.88 -2.37
N PHE A 174 -1.99 -15.75 -3.50
CA PHE A 174 -1.55 -16.27 -4.80
C PHE A 174 -1.04 -15.15 -5.71
N PHE A 175 -1.89 -14.18 -6.04
CA PHE A 175 -1.60 -13.11 -6.98
C PHE A 175 -0.81 -11.98 -6.29
N VAL A 176 0.33 -11.63 -6.87
CA VAL A 176 1.20 -10.58 -6.32
C VAL A 176 1.03 -9.27 -7.07
N ALA A 177 1.21 -9.28 -8.39
CA ALA A 177 1.14 -8.08 -9.21
C ALA A 177 0.95 -8.41 -10.69
N ASN A 178 0.54 -7.38 -11.44
CA ASN A 178 0.55 -7.34 -12.89
C ASN A 178 1.62 -6.34 -13.34
N CYS A 179 2.61 -6.80 -14.07
CA CYS A 179 3.78 -6.02 -14.45
C CYS A 179 3.80 -5.71 -15.94
N SER A 180 4.32 -4.54 -16.27
CA SER A 180 4.55 -4.11 -17.64
C SER A 180 5.88 -3.38 -17.78
N GLY A 181 6.47 -3.42 -18.96
CA GLY A 181 7.72 -2.72 -19.25
C GLY A 181 8.64 -3.49 -20.20
N ASP A 182 9.91 -3.20 -20.10
CA ASP A 182 10.96 -3.92 -20.82
C ASP A 182 11.65 -4.88 -19.84
N PHE A 183 11.21 -6.13 -19.85
CA PHE A 183 11.74 -7.17 -18.97
C PHE A 183 13.24 -7.38 -19.15
N ASP A 184 13.70 -7.38 -20.41
CA ASP A 184 15.12 -7.64 -20.72
C ASP A 184 16.02 -6.47 -20.33
N ALA A 185 15.48 -5.25 -20.30
CA ALA A 185 16.18 -4.07 -19.80
C ALA A 185 16.07 -3.87 -18.27
N GLY A 186 15.30 -4.72 -17.57
CA GLY A 186 15.06 -4.61 -16.14
C GLY A 186 14.24 -3.37 -15.74
N LYS A 187 13.47 -2.80 -16.68
CA LYS A 187 12.62 -1.63 -16.44
C LYS A 187 11.17 -2.05 -16.46
N SER A 188 10.58 -2.10 -15.29
CA SER A 188 9.21 -2.55 -15.13
C SER A 188 8.46 -1.74 -14.07
N SER A 189 7.17 -1.52 -14.31
CA SER A 189 6.20 -1.08 -13.32
C SER A 189 5.21 -2.21 -13.08
N CYS A 190 4.86 -2.43 -11.83
CA CYS A 190 3.97 -3.50 -11.41
C CYS A 190 2.81 -2.92 -10.63
N SER A 191 1.60 -3.06 -11.16
CA SER A 191 0.38 -2.71 -10.46
C SER A 191 -0.05 -3.84 -9.54
N THR A 192 -0.40 -3.49 -8.33
CA THR A 192 -0.85 -4.42 -7.29
C THR A 192 -1.91 -3.76 -6.41
N PHE A 193 -2.44 -4.49 -5.46
CA PHE A 193 -3.45 -3.96 -4.56
C PHE A 193 -3.36 -4.56 -3.16
N VAL A 194 -4.01 -3.87 -2.23
CA VAL A 194 -4.39 -4.42 -0.92
C VAL A 194 -5.88 -4.18 -0.70
N LEU A 195 -6.59 -5.21 -0.23
CA LEU A 195 -8.02 -5.18 0.02
C LEU A 195 -8.28 -5.53 1.49
N PHE A 196 -8.93 -4.63 2.23
CA PHE A 196 -9.29 -4.80 3.63
C PHE A 196 -10.54 -3.98 3.96
N ASP A 197 -11.40 -4.50 4.80
CA ASP A 197 -12.62 -3.81 5.28
C ASP A 197 -13.42 -3.05 4.21
N ARG A 198 -13.53 -3.61 3.00
CA ARG A 198 -14.14 -2.99 1.81
C ARG A 198 -13.44 -1.71 1.33
N LEU A 199 -12.22 -1.49 1.75
CA LEU A 199 -11.30 -0.51 1.16
C LEU A 199 -10.31 -1.25 0.27
N LEU A 200 -10.18 -0.78 -0.95
CA LEU A 200 -9.22 -1.26 -1.93
C LEU A 200 -8.21 -0.15 -2.18
N VAL A 201 -6.95 -0.45 -2.02
CA VAL A 201 -5.86 0.43 -2.47
C VAL A 201 -5.15 -0.24 -3.63
N GLU A 202 -5.26 0.34 -4.81
CA GLU A 202 -4.47 -0.03 -5.98
C GLU A 202 -3.24 0.86 -6.03
N PHE A 203 -2.05 0.30 -6.24
CA PHE A 203 -0.80 1.05 -6.27
C PHE A 203 0.24 0.40 -7.16
N ASP A 204 1.19 1.21 -7.62
CA ASP A 204 2.28 0.77 -8.48
C ASP A 204 3.60 0.69 -7.71
N VAL A 205 4.39 -0.31 -8.05
CA VAL A 205 5.75 -0.50 -7.53
C VAL A 205 6.68 -0.97 -8.65
N GLN A 206 7.98 -0.80 -8.49
CA GLN A 206 8.95 -1.46 -9.35
C GLN A 206 9.03 -2.95 -9.01
N GLU A 207 9.30 -3.81 -10.02
CA GLU A 207 9.32 -5.25 -9.83
C GLU A 207 10.21 -5.74 -8.67
N PRO A 208 11.43 -5.22 -8.45
CA PRO A 208 12.27 -5.64 -7.31
C PRO A 208 11.59 -5.43 -5.94
N HIS A 209 10.71 -4.44 -5.81
CA HIS A 209 9.99 -4.16 -4.56
C HIS A 209 8.91 -5.20 -4.24
N LEU A 210 8.50 -6.03 -5.22
CA LEU A 210 7.58 -7.13 -4.98
C LEU A 210 8.12 -8.17 -3.99
N LEU A 211 9.43 -8.21 -3.77
CA LEU A 211 10.04 -9.05 -2.72
C LEU A 211 9.62 -8.60 -1.31
N ARG A 212 9.21 -7.35 -1.16
CA ARG A 212 8.76 -6.74 0.10
C ARG A 212 7.26 -6.43 0.08
N ILE A 213 6.51 -7.02 -0.84
CA ILE A 213 5.10 -6.66 -1.05
C ILE A 213 4.22 -6.91 0.18
N LYS A 214 4.54 -7.88 1.03
CA LYS A 214 3.79 -8.12 2.26
C LYS A 214 3.93 -6.95 3.23
N GLU A 215 5.14 -6.43 3.37
CA GLU A 215 5.43 -5.29 4.23
C GLU A 215 4.81 -4.01 3.65
N ILE A 216 4.89 -3.82 2.34
CA ILE A 216 4.26 -2.67 1.66
C ILE A 216 2.75 -2.70 1.87
N ARG A 217 2.09 -3.83 1.63
CA ARG A 217 0.64 -3.98 1.84
C ARG A 217 0.24 -3.72 3.29
N LYS A 218 1.01 -4.25 4.24
CA LYS A 218 0.77 -4.02 5.67
C LYS A 218 0.90 -2.53 6.01
N PHE A 219 1.96 -1.88 5.56
CA PHE A 219 2.19 -0.45 5.73
C PHE A 219 1.00 0.37 5.22
N ILE A 220 0.58 0.14 3.97
CA ILE A 220 -0.55 0.85 3.36
C ILE A 220 -1.83 0.62 4.17
N GLN A 221 -2.11 -0.61 4.56
CA GLN A 221 -3.29 -0.94 5.37
C GLN A 221 -3.28 -0.22 6.71
N GLU A 222 -2.16 -0.23 7.43
CA GLU A 222 -2.01 0.44 8.74
C GLU A 222 -2.17 1.95 8.61
N LYS A 223 -1.57 2.57 7.58
CA LYS A 223 -1.70 4.00 7.31
C LYS A 223 -3.13 4.39 6.99
N VAL A 224 -3.76 3.74 6.02
CA VAL A 224 -5.15 4.04 5.63
C VAL A 224 -6.10 3.80 6.80
N THR A 225 -5.90 2.74 7.58
CA THR A 225 -6.71 2.48 8.78
C THR A 225 -6.59 3.61 9.79
N SER A 226 -5.40 4.21 9.96
CA SER A 226 -5.18 5.32 10.88
C SER A 226 -5.90 6.62 10.46
N TRP A 227 -6.30 6.75 9.20
CA TRP A 227 -7.06 7.89 8.69
C TRP A 227 -8.57 7.76 8.91
N ILE A 228 -9.06 6.54 9.23
CA ILE A 228 -10.48 6.31 9.47
C ILE A 228 -10.89 6.99 10.78
N VAL A 229 -11.89 7.85 10.70
CA VAL A 229 -12.47 8.50 11.88
C VAL A 229 -13.46 7.54 12.52
N SER A 230 -13.19 7.16 13.77
CA SER A 230 -14.17 6.42 14.57
C SER A 230 -15.31 7.37 14.95
N GLU A 231 -16.54 7.04 14.54
CA GLU A 231 -17.75 7.74 14.98
C GLU A 231 -18.05 7.42 16.45
#